data_66d0fb6127ef8dcc5fd8c45079df5425
#
_entry.id   66d0fb6127ef8dcc5fd8c45079df5425
#
_cell.length_a   1.000
_cell.length_b   1.000
_cell.length_c   1.000
_cell.angle_alpha   90.00
_cell.angle_beta   90.00
_cell.angle_gamma   90.00
#
_symmetry.space_group_name_H-M   'P 1'
#
loop_
_entity.id
_entity.type
_entity.pdbx_description
1 polymer ?
#
loop_
_entity_poly.entity_id
_entity_poly.type
_entity_poly.pdbx_seq_one_letter_code
_entity_poly.pdbx_strand_id
1 'polypeptide(L)'
;MPASVNEVAQAVRRDWSPNRPVVVAGSTHEGEENLLLSAFQSLLNDFPDLLLVIAPRHPERFESVVKLVARQGFKASRRTMQSGALDPDVQIQIADTMGELPVLYAAADIAVVGGSLIPIRGIGGHNILEPCAVGVPVIFGRNMANFLEISDIALSAGAGFQVGDKADLIVQLKRLLNDAPLRGVVGEAGRKMVEQNTGATQTTCELILPLLTVR
;
A
#
# COMPACT_ATOMS: atom_id res chain seq x y z
N MET A 1 -16.02 0.10 -5.12
CA MET A 1 -15.38 1.41 -4.83
C MET A 1 -16.26 2.53 -5.33
N PRO A 2 -16.39 3.66 -4.61
CA PRO A 2 -17.06 4.84 -5.13
C PRO A 2 -16.36 5.34 -6.40
N ALA A 3 -17.10 5.76 -7.40
CA ALA A 3 -16.56 6.34 -8.66
C ALA A 3 -15.58 7.49 -8.39
N SER A 4 -15.81 8.25 -7.33
CA SER A 4 -14.97 9.36 -6.88
C SER A 4 -13.51 8.97 -6.54
N VAL A 5 -13.25 7.74 -6.05
CA VAL A 5 -11.88 7.28 -5.72
C VAL A 5 -11.05 7.12 -6.99
N ASN A 6 -11.62 6.54 -8.04
CA ASN A 6 -10.91 6.31 -9.30
C ASN A 6 -10.57 7.63 -10.02
N GLU A 7 -11.48 8.60 -10.02
CA GLU A 7 -11.25 9.90 -10.64
C GLU A 7 -10.12 10.66 -9.94
N VAL A 8 -10.15 10.69 -8.60
CA VAL A 8 -9.08 11.33 -7.80
C VAL A 8 -7.76 10.59 -7.97
N ALA A 9 -7.76 9.24 -7.97
CA ALA A 9 -6.55 8.45 -8.19
C ALA A 9 -5.91 8.71 -9.55
N GLN A 10 -6.72 8.87 -10.62
CA GLN A 10 -6.21 9.26 -11.94
C GLN A 10 -5.57 10.66 -11.94
N ALA A 11 -6.10 11.60 -11.18
CA ALA A 11 -5.50 12.91 -11.01
C ALA A 11 -4.15 12.81 -10.29
N VAL A 12 -4.10 12.07 -9.17
CA VAL A 12 -2.85 11.79 -8.44
C VAL A 12 -1.83 11.11 -9.34
N ARG A 13 -2.25 10.12 -10.14
CA ARG A 13 -1.36 9.43 -11.08
C ARG A 13 -0.78 10.37 -12.15
N ARG A 14 -1.58 11.29 -12.66
CA ARG A 14 -1.08 12.32 -13.59
C ARG A 14 -0.04 13.22 -12.95
N ASP A 15 -0.27 13.62 -11.69
CA ASP A 15 0.66 14.45 -10.92
C ASP A 15 1.98 13.74 -10.65
N TRP A 16 1.96 12.42 -10.46
CA TRP A 16 3.17 11.58 -10.29
C TRP A 16 3.87 11.24 -11.62
N SER A 17 3.31 11.61 -12.75
CA SER A 17 3.65 11.16 -14.10
C SER A 17 3.08 9.78 -14.47
N PRO A 18 2.30 9.67 -15.56
CA PRO A 18 1.56 8.44 -15.90
C PRO A 18 2.42 7.19 -16.06
N ASN A 19 3.64 7.35 -16.56
CA ASN A 19 4.55 6.24 -16.89
C ASN A 19 5.59 5.96 -15.79
N ARG A 20 5.63 6.77 -14.74
CA ARG A 20 6.57 6.62 -13.63
C ARG A 20 6.20 5.40 -12.80
N PRO A 21 7.13 4.46 -12.51
CA PRO A 21 6.83 3.36 -11.57
C PRO A 21 6.59 3.92 -10.16
N VAL A 22 5.52 3.46 -9.50
CA VAL A 22 5.13 3.94 -8.17
C VAL A 22 4.88 2.79 -7.21
N VAL A 23 5.57 2.80 -6.08
CA VAL A 23 5.30 1.92 -4.94
C VAL A 23 4.71 2.75 -3.80
N VAL A 24 3.56 2.35 -3.27
CA VAL A 24 2.95 2.96 -2.08
C VAL A 24 3.12 2.04 -0.89
N ALA A 25 3.86 2.49 0.12
CA ALA A 25 3.99 1.84 1.42
C ALA A 25 3.02 2.48 2.40
N GLY A 26 1.89 1.82 2.63
CA GLY A 26 0.81 2.35 3.49
C GLY A 26 0.85 1.81 4.90
N SER A 27 0.38 2.63 5.84
CA SER A 27 0.29 2.30 7.27
C SER A 27 1.60 1.85 7.89
N THR A 28 2.70 2.54 7.56
CA THR A 28 4.03 2.19 8.06
C THR A 28 4.24 2.58 9.53
N HIS A 29 5.06 1.81 10.21
CA HIS A 29 5.48 2.00 11.60
C HIS A 29 6.98 2.21 11.73
N GLU A 30 7.39 2.65 12.92
CA GLU A 30 8.79 2.88 13.24
C GLU A 30 9.64 1.62 13.01
N GLY A 31 10.75 1.80 12.32
CA GLY A 31 11.65 0.74 11.89
C GLY A 31 11.37 0.20 10.50
N GLU A 32 10.10 0.15 10.07
CA GLU A 32 9.75 -0.31 8.71
C GLU A 32 10.23 0.66 7.64
N GLU A 33 10.17 1.97 7.91
CA GLU A 33 10.64 2.97 6.98
C GLU A 33 12.14 2.84 6.70
N ASN A 34 12.95 2.46 7.69
CA ASN A 34 14.38 2.18 7.47
C ASN A 34 14.58 0.99 6.52
N LEU A 35 13.80 -0.08 6.70
CA LEU A 35 13.83 -1.25 5.82
C LEU A 35 13.40 -0.87 4.39
N LEU A 36 12.30 -0.13 4.26
CA LEU A 36 11.76 0.34 2.98
C LEU A 36 12.76 1.24 2.24
N LEU A 37 13.35 2.23 2.91
CA LEU A 37 14.34 3.14 2.33
C LEU A 37 15.60 2.40 1.88
N SER A 38 16.07 1.43 2.69
CA SER A 38 17.22 0.60 2.31
C SER A 38 16.92 -0.31 1.11
N ALA A 39 15.70 -0.86 1.01
CA ALA A 39 15.27 -1.62 -0.16
C ALA A 39 15.14 -0.71 -1.38
N PHE A 40 14.53 0.45 -1.23
CA PHE A 40 14.35 1.44 -2.27
C PHE A 40 15.68 1.91 -2.87
N GLN A 41 16.68 2.22 -2.02
CA GLN A 41 18.04 2.57 -2.48
C GLN A 41 18.65 1.49 -3.40
N SER A 42 18.39 0.21 -3.11
CA SER A 42 18.88 -0.90 -3.93
C SER A 42 18.13 -1.02 -5.27
N LEU A 43 16.89 -0.53 -5.33
CA LEU A 43 16.06 -0.56 -6.54
C LEU A 43 16.38 0.56 -7.51
N LEU A 44 16.87 1.72 -7.05
CA LEU A 44 17.16 2.88 -7.88
C LEU A 44 18.20 2.62 -8.97
N ASN A 45 19.07 1.62 -8.80
CA ASN A 45 20.05 1.24 -9.85
C ASN A 45 19.34 0.67 -11.09
N ASP A 46 18.26 -0.06 -10.91
CA ASP A 46 17.50 -0.70 -11.99
C ASP A 46 16.29 0.17 -12.41
N PHE A 47 15.79 0.99 -11.51
CA PHE A 47 14.59 1.83 -11.68
C PHE A 47 14.86 3.27 -11.20
N PRO A 48 15.65 4.06 -11.94
CA PRO A 48 16.08 5.40 -11.49
C PRO A 48 14.92 6.37 -11.29
N ASP A 49 13.82 6.19 -12.02
CA ASP A 49 12.62 7.04 -11.93
C ASP A 49 11.59 6.55 -10.90
N LEU A 50 11.88 5.47 -10.16
CA LEU A 50 10.95 4.91 -9.19
C LEU A 50 10.55 5.95 -8.15
N LEU A 51 9.24 6.06 -7.89
CA LEU A 51 8.69 6.85 -6.78
C LEU A 51 8.29 5.90 -5.63
N LEU A 52 8.78 6.17 -4.44
CA LEU A 52 8.27 5.57 -3.22
C LEU A 52 7.37 6.57 -2.48
N VAL A 53 6.12 6.22 -2.26
CA VAL A 53 5.20 6.97 -1.41
C VAL A 53 5.11 6.28 -0.06
N ILE A 54 5.42 6.99 1.03
CA ILE A 54 5.35 6.47 2.40
C ILE A 54 4.18 7.14 3.11
N ALA A 55 3.22 6.35 3.58
CA ALA A 55 2.08 6.81 4.38
C ALA A 55 2.19 6.25 5.81
N PRO A 56 2.78 7.00 6.76
CA PRO A 56 2.89 6.55 8.14
C PRO A 56 1.51 6.38 8.79
N ARG A 57 1.36 5.34 9.63
CA ARG A 57 0.07 5.02 10.26
C ARG A 57 -0.44 6.13 11.20
N HIS A 58 0.47 6.85 11.84
CA HIS A 58 0.15 7.83 12.87
C HIS A 58 0.64 9.23 12.48
N PRO A 59 -0.22 10.27 12.53
CA PRO A 59 0.13 11.64 12.14
C PRO A 59 1.33 12.22 12.90
N GLU A 60 1.48 11.88 14.17
CA GLU A 60 2.60 12.31 15.01
C GLU A 60 3.97 11.85 14.48
N ARG A 61 3.98 10.88 13.57
CA ARG A 61 5.20 10.35 12.97
C ARG A 61 5.61 11.04 11.66
N PHE A 62 4.72 11.84 11.06
CA PHE A 62 5.00 12.47 9.76
C PHE A 62 6.33 13.23 9.76
N GLU A 63 6.55 14.06 10.76
CA GLU A 63 7.77 14.88 10.86
C GLU A 63 9.04 14.02 11.10
N SER A 64 8.93 12.95 11.87
CA SER A 64 10.04 12.03 12.12
C SER A 64 10.45 11.27 10.87
N VAL A 65 9.47 10.88 10.03
CA VAL A 65 9.72 10.19 8.76
C VAL A 65 10.33 11.15 7.73
N VAL A 66 9.86 12.40 7.66
CA VAL A 66 10.50 13.43 6.81
C VAL A 66 11.98 13.59 7.17
N LYS A 67 12.30 13.72 8.47
CA LYS A 67 13.68 13.82 8.94
C LYS A 67 14.52 12.57 8.65
N LEU A 68 13.89 11.38 8.72
CA LEU A 68 14.55 10.12 8.40
C LEU A 68 14.95 10.08 6.92
N VAL A 69 14.01 10.40 6.02
CA VAL A 69 14.23 10.40 4.58
C VAL A 69 15.32 11.39 4.19
N ALA A 70 15.28 12.61 4.74
CA ALA A 70 16.30 13.63 4.50
C ALA A 70 17.70 13.19 4.98
N ARG A 71 17.78 12.54 6.15
CA ARG A 71 19.06 12.01 6.67
C ARG A 71 19.67 10.92 5.82
N GLN A 72 18.86 10.18 5.07
CA GLN A 72 19.31 9.16 4.13
C GLN A 72 19.67 9.73 2.74
N GLY A 73 19.54 11.06 2.56
CA GLY A 73 19.97 11.76 1.36
C GLY A 73 18.99 11.73 0.19
N PHE A 74 17.75 11.27 0.40
CA PHE A 74 16.74 11.25 -0.66
C PHE A 74 16.11 12.62 -0.85
N LYS A 75 15.82 12.98 -2.11
CA LYS A 75 14.98 14.13 -2.45
C LYS A 75 13.52 13.78 -2.16
N ALA A 76 12.93 14.46 -1.19
CA ALA A 76 11.58 14.16 -0.72
C ALA A 76 10.64 15.35 -0.87
N SER A 77 9.34 15.06 -0.99
CA SER A 77 8.26 16.03 -0.85
C SER A 77 7.20 15.55 0.15
N ARG A 78 6.36 16.47 0.58
CA ARG A 78 5.17 16.16 1.40
C ARG A 78 3.92 16.29 0.56
N ARG A 79 2.98 15.39 0.77
CA ARG A 79 1.70 15.40 0.04
C ARG A 79 0.94 16.70 0.27
N THR A 80 0.92 17.22 1.51
CA THR A 80 0.26 18.47 1.87
C THR A 80 0.88 19.71 1.21
N MET A 81 2.13 19.64 0.76
CA MET A 81 2.82 20.74 0.10
C MET A 81 2.80 20.67 -1.42
N GLN A 82 2.23 19.60 -1.97
CA GLN A 82 2.16 19.41 -3.42
C GLN A 82 1.01 20.22 -4.00
N SER A 83 1.31 21.03 -5.02
CA SER A 83 0.32 21.69 -5.87
C SER A 83 0.64 21.35 -7.34
N GLY A 84 -0.22 20.54 -7.99
CA GLY A 84 0.01 20.09 -9.37
C GLY A 84 1.06 18.98 -9.48
N ALA A 85 1.76 18.93 -10.62
CA ALA A 85 2.70 17.87 -10.93
C ALA A 85 3.85 17.80 -9.90
N LEU A 86 4.20 16.57 -9.52
CA LEU A 86 5.35 16.30 -8.66
C LEU A 86 6.65 16.57 -9.44
N ASP A 87 7.60 17.25 -8.79
CA ASP A 87 8.95 17.42 -9.36
C ASP A 87 9.54 16.04 -9.69
N PRO A 88 9.97 15.80 -10.94
CA PRO A 88 10.47 14.49 -11.37
C PRO A 88 11.68 13.99 -10.58
N ASP A 89 12.48 14.90 -10.02
CA ASP A 89 13.63 14.53 -9.19
C ASP A 89 13.23 14.05 -7.77
N VAL A 90 11.99 14.26 -7.34
CA VAL A 90 11.52 13.75 -6.03
C VAL A 90 11.48 12.24 -6.08
N GLN A 91 12.24 11.59 -5.22
CA GLN A 91 12.33 10.13 -5.13
C GLN A 91 11.33 9.56 -4.13
N ILE A 92 11.02 10.32 -3.10
CA ILE A 92 10.13 9.89 -2.02
C ILE A 92 9.08 10.96 -1.75
N GLN A 93 7.82 10.55 -1.72
CA GLN A 93 6.73 11.39 -1.23
C GLN A 93 6.25 10.88 0.13
N ILE A 94 6.18 11.75 1.11
CA ILE A 94 5.54 11.44 2.39
C ILE A 94 4.08 11.84 2.28
N ALA A 95 3.18 10.85 2.40
CA ALA A 95 1.75 11.05 2.47
C ALA A 95 1.37 11.45 3.91
N ASP A 96 1.51 12.74 4.18
CA ASP A 96 1.21 13.36 5.48
C ASP A 96 -0.25 13.85 5.55
N THR A 97 -1.15 13.06 4.98
CA THR A 97 -2.60 13.26 4.95
C THR A 97 -3.31 12.06 5.58
N MET A 98 -4.54 12.27 6.03
CA MET A 98 -5.38 11.20 6.57
C MET A 98 -6.53 10.89 5.62
N GLY A 99 -6.89 9.59 5.51
CA GLY A 99 -8.03 9.14 4.70
C GLY A 99 -7.78 9.04 3.20
N GLU A 100 -6.59 9.40 2.69
CA GLU A 100 -6.25 9.32 1.26
C GLU A 100 -5.68 7.96 0.81
N LEU A 101 -5.39 7.05 1.75
CA LEU A 101 -4.69 5.80 1.44
C LEU A 101 -5.36 4.96 0.32
N PRO A 102 -6.70 4.82 0.25
CA PRO A 102 -7.34 4.11 -0.86
C PRO A 102 -7.09 4.77 -2.23
N VAL A 103 -7.03 6.11 -2.28
CA VAL A 103 -6.71 6.87 -3.49
C VAL A 103 -5.25 6.66 -3.90
N LEU A 104 -4.34 6.71 -2.92
CA LEU A 104 -2.91 6.51 -3.17
C LEU A 104 -2.62 5.09 -3.68
N TYR A 105 -3.25 4.07 -3.10
CA TYR A 105 -3.16 2.71 -3.62
C TYR A 105 -3.71 2.60 -5.03
N ALA A 106 -4.88 3.17 -5.32
CA ALA A 106 -5.46 3.13 -6.66
C ALA A 106 -4.60 3.84 -7.73
N ALA A 107 -3.72 4.76 -7.32
CA ALA A 107 -2.76 5.45 -8.20
C ALA A 107 -1.42 4.72 -8.32
N ALA A 108 -1.16 3.67 -7.52
CA ALA A 108 0.10 2.94 -7.46
C ALA A 108 0.20 1.79 -8.46
N ASP A 109 1.41 1.34 -8.74
CA ASP A 109 1.69 0.09 -9.45
C ASP A 109 1.79 -1.10 -8.49
N ILE A 110 2.27 -0.86 -7.26
CA ILE A 110 2.47 -1.87 -6.22
C ILE A 110 2.17 -1.25 -4.86
N ALA A 111 1.50 -2.00 -4.01
CA ALA A 111 1.27 -1.65 -2.62
C ALA A 111 2.14 -2.49 -1.67
N VAL A 112 2.71 -1.84 -0.66
CA VAL A 112 3.34 -2.51 0.48
C VAL A 112 2.55 -2.13 1.74
N VAL A 113 2.09 -3.12 2.50
CA VAL A 113 1.29 -2.86 3.70
C VAL A 113 2.15 -3.01 4.94
N GLY A 114 2.29 -1.91 5.68
CA GLY A 114 3.07 -1.83 6.91
C GLY A 114 2.42 -2.50 8.12
N GLY A 115 3.06 -2.39 9.28
CA GLY A 115 2.73 -3.14 10.49
C GLY A 115 3.01 -4.63 10.38
N SER A 116 3.64 -5.05 9.27
CA SER A 116 3.81 -6.45 8.89
C SER A 116 5.26 -6.84 8.58
N LEU A 117 6.12 -5.88 8.17
CA LEU A 117 7.45 -6.14 7.63
C LEU A 117 8.47 -6.52 8.72
N ILE A 118 8.28 -6.00 9.92
CA ILE A 118 9.11 -6.31 11.10
C ILE A 118 8.21 -6.62 12.30
N PRO A 119 8.70 -7.37 13.30
CA PRO A 119 7.94 -7.57 14.54
C PRO A 119 7.79 -6.26 15.32
N ILE A 120 6.55 -5.84 15.58
CA ILE A 120 6.24 -4.64 16.37
C ILE A 120 5.27 -5.05 17.48
N ARG A 121 5.63 -4.73 18.73
CA ARG A 121 4.81 -5.11 19.89
C ARG A 121 3.40 -4.52 19.80
N GLY A 122 2.39 -5.38 19.86
CA GLY A 122 0.98 -4.98 19.80
C GLY A 122 0.44 -4.68 18.39
N ILE A 123 1.27 -4.83 17.35
CA ILE A 123 0.87 -4.69 15.96
C ILE A 123 0.95 -6.06 15.28
N GLY A 124 -0.07 -6.42 14.53
CA GLY A 124 -0.17 -7.68 13.79
C GLY A 124 -0.65 -7.44 12.36
N GLY A 125 0.01 -6.54 11.64
CA GLY A 125 -0.35 -6.17 10.27
C GLY A 125 -1.44 -5.10 10.17
N HIS A 126 -1.69 -4.69 8.95
CA HIS A 126 -2.79 -3.79 8.56
C HIS A 126 -3.62 -4.38 7.42
N ASN A 127 -4.67 -3.67 7.04
CA ASN A 127 -5.69 -4.14 6.10
C ASN A 127 -5.13 -4.25 4.67
N ILE A 128 -4.90 -5.48 4.21
CA ILE A 128 -4.47 -5.77 2.83
C ILE A 128 -5.63 -5.76 1.83
N LEU A 129 -6.88 -5.72 2.28
CA LEU A 129 -8.03 -5.66 1.38
C LEU A 129 -8.13 -4.31 0.66
N GLU A 130 -7.59 -3.23 1.23
CA GLU A 130 -7.64 -1.89 0.62
C GLU A 130 -6.93 -1.86 -0.75
N PRO A 131 -5.64 -2.26 -0.89
CA PRO A 131 -5.00 -2.33 -2.20
C PRO A 131 -5.62 -3.41 -3.10
N CYS A 132 -6.05 -4.56 -2.56
CA CYS A 132 -6.73 -5.60 -3.33
C CYS A 132 -8.03 -5.08 -3.97
N ALA A 133 -8.84 -4.32 -3.24
CA ALA A 133 -10.10 -3.77 -3.71
C ALA A 133 -9.96 -2.82 -4.90
N VAL A 134 -8.81 -2.16 -5.04
CA VAL A 134 -8.48 -1.28 -6.17
C VAL A 134 -7.71 -2.00 -7.28
N GLY A 135 -7.45 -3.31 -7.12
CA GLY A 135 -6.78 -4.14 -8.12
C GLY A 135 -5.27 -3.88 -8.21
N VAL A 136 -4.65 -3.51 -7.11
CA VAL A 136 -3.20 -3.29 -7.00
C VAL A 136 -2.55 -4.47 -6.29
N PRO A 137 -1.47 -5.07 -6.83
CA PRO A 137 -0.73 -6.13 -6.18
C PRO A 137 -0.24 -5.71 -4.82
N VAL A 138 -0.42 -6.56 -3.80
CA VAL A 138 -0.01 -6.25 -2.43
C VAL A 138 1.18 -7.11 -2.00
N ILE A 139 2.14 -6.47 -1.33
CA ILE A 139 3.24 -7.12 -0.61
C ILE A 139 3.06 -6.82 0.88
N PHE A 140 3.23 -7.82 1.72
CA PHE A 140 3.17 -7.70 3.18
C PHE A 140 4.17 -8.63 3.86
N GLY A 141 4.53 -8.32 5.09
CA GLY A 141 5.45 -9.13 5.88
C GLY A 141 4.77 -10.32 6.58
N ARG A 142 5.54 -11.08 7.37
CA ARG A 142 5.03 -12.25 8.12
C ARG A 142 4.24 -11.88 9.38
N ASN A 143 4.30 -10.64 9.84
CA ASN A 143 3.67 -10.22 11.08
C ASN A 143 2.22 -9.79 10.84
N MET A 144 1.33 -10.76 10.54
CA MET A 144 -0.06 -10.55 10.15
C MET A 144 -1.05 -11.14 11.17
N ALA A 145 -0.71 -11.20 12.45
CA ALA A 145 -1.51 -11.87 13.47
C ALA A 145 -2.97 -11.35 13.58
N ASN A 146 -3.20 -10.05 13.30
CA ASN A 146 -4.55 -9.47 13.31
C ASN A 146 -5.31 -9.70 11.99
N PHE A 147 -4.63 -10.19 10.94
CA PHE A 147 -5.16 -10.38 9.59
C PHE A 147 -4.76 -11.74 9.01
N LEU A 148 -4.53 -12.74 9.87
CA LEU A 148 -4.00 -14.05 9.46
C LEU A 148 -4.88 -14.72 8.41
N GLU A 149 -6.16 -14.85 8.67
CA GLU A 149 -7.12 -15.48 7.76
C GLU A 149 -7.16 -14.76 6.39
N ILE A 150 -7.20 -13.42 6.41
CA ILE A 150 -7.23 -12.62 5.18
C ILE A 150 -5.91 -12.74 4.41
N SER A 151 -4.77 -12.83 5.11
CA SER A 151 -3.47 -13.03 4.44
C SER A 151 -3.38 -14.41 3.78
N ASP A 152 -3.87 -15.45 4.44
CA ASP A 152 -3.91 -16.81 3.88
C ASP A 152 -4.83 -16.90 2.64
N ILE A 153 -5.99 -16.26 2.69
CA ILE A 153 -6.90 -16.15 1.55
C ILE A 153 -6.22 -15.40 0.39
N ALA A 154 -5.56 -14.27 0.67
CA ALA A 154 -4.88 -13.48 -0.35
C ALA A 154 -3.75 -14.25 -1.04
N LEU A 155 -2.93 -14.99 -0.27
CA LEU A 155 -1.87 -15.83 -0.81
C LEU A 155 -2.44 -16.98 -1.65
N SER A 156 -3.49 -17.66 -1.17
CA SER A 156 -4.15 -18.75 -1.87
C SER A 156 -4.81 -18.30 -3.18
N ALA A 157 -5.35 -17.09 -3.21
CA ALA A 157 -5.95 -16.47 -4.39
C ALA A 157 -4.91 -15.93 -5.39
N GLY A 158 -3.62 -15.88 -5.03
CA GLY A 158 -2.59 -15.22 -5.83
C GLY A 158 -2.74 -13.70 -5.90
N ALA A 159 -3.36 -13.11 -4.88
CA ALA A 159 -3.66 -11.67 -4.80
C ALA A 159 -2.50 -10.82 -4.26
N GLY A 160 -1.44 -11.46 -3.73
CA GLY A 160 -0.30 -10.77 -3.17
C GLY A 160 0.84 -11.69 -2.79
N PHE A 161 1.85 -11.11 -2.15
CA PHE A 161 3.08 -11.81 -1.77
C PHE A 161 3.45 -11.52 -0.33
N GLN A 162 3.78 -12.58 0.41
CA GLN A 162 4.34 -12.45 1.75
C GLN A 162 5.86 -12.48 1.67
N VAL A 163 6.53 -11.57 2.36
CA VAL A 163 7.99 -11.45 2.40
C VAL A 163 8.51 -11.70 3.82
N GLY A 164 9.68 -12.34 3.91
CA GLY A 164 10.31 -12.66 5.18
C GLY A 164 11.28 -11.60 5.67
N ASP A 165 11.91 -10.89 4.75
CA ASP A 165 12.93 -9.91 5.04
C ASP A 165 13.09 -8.87 3.91
N LYS A 166 14.11 -8.01 4.03
CA LYS A 166 14.43 -7.00 3.02
C LYS A 166 14.82 -7.61 1.67
N ALA A 167 15.53 -8.73 1.66
CA ALA A 167 15.97 -9.35 0.40
C ALA A 167 14.78 -9.90 -0.37
N ASP A 168 13.85 -10.58 0.30
CA ASP A 168 12.60 -11.04 -0.27
C ASP A 168 11.76 -9.86 -0.81
N LEU A 169 11.69 -8.75 -0.06
CA LEU A 169 10.98 -7.54 -0.49
C LEU A 169 11.56 -7.00 -1.80
N ILE A 170 12.89 -6.88 -1.89
CA ILE A 170 13.56 -6.41 -3.11
C ILE A 170 13.25 -7.33 -4.29
N VAL A 171 13.32 -8.65 -4.09
CA VAL A 171 13.03 -9.64 -5.13
C VAL A 171 11.60 -9.49 -5.66
N GLN A 172 10.61 -9.39 -4.77
CA GLN A 172 9.21 -9.26 -5.19
C GLN A 172 8.93 -7.90 -5.85
N LEU A 173 9.50 -6.81 -5.32
CA LEU A 173 9.39 -5.49 -5.95
C LEU A 173 9.99 -5.49 -7.36
N LYS A 174 11.22 -6.01 -7.55
CA LYS A 174 11.85 -6.14 -8.89
C LYS A 174 11.00 -6.96 -9.84
N ARG A 175 10.47 -8.09 -9.38
CA ARG A 175 9.60 -8.97 -10.17
C ARG A 175 8.37 -8.22 -10.67
N LEU A 176 7.66 -7.54 -9.77
CA LEU A 176 6.46 -6.80 -10.12
C LEU A 176 6.74 -5.54 -10.95
N LEU A 177 7.84 -4.82 -10.70
CA LEU A 177 8.22 -3.64 -11.47
C LEU A 177 8.53 -3.99 -12.93
N ASN A 178 9.17 -5.15 -13.18
CA ASN A 178 9.53 -5.61 -14.52
C ASN A 178 8.38 -6.26 -15.30
N ASP A 179 7.31 -6.71 -14.63
CA ASP A 179 6.25 -7.53 -15.23
C ASP A 179 4.88 -6.87 -15.06
N ALA A 180 4.52 -5.98 -15.97
CA ALA A 180 3.21 -5.32 -15.98
C ALA A 180 2.04 -6.31 -16.17
N PRO A 181 2.12 -7.31 -17.06
CA PRO A 181 1.14 -8.38 -17.13
C PRO A 181 0.91 -9.09 -15.79
N LEU A 182 1.98 -9.45 -15.07
CA LEU A 182 1.87 -10.05 -13.74
C LEU A 182 1.16 -9.15 -12.75
N ARG A 183 1.49 -7.83 -12.75
CA ARG A 183 0.76 -6.86 -11.90
C ARG A 183 -0.74 -6.88 -12.17
N GLY A 184 -1.14 -6.94 -13.46
CA GLY A 184 -2.54 -7.05 -13.86
C GLY A 184 -3.22 -8.32 -13.35
N VAL A 185 -2.57 -9.46 -13.49
CA VAL A 185 -3.09 -10.77 -13.03
C VAL A 185 -3.26 -10.78 -11.50
N VAL A 186 -2.24 -10.36 -10.75
CA VAL A 186 -2.27 -10.34 -9.27
C VAL A 186 -3.31 -9.32 -8.75
N GLY A 187 -3.35 -8.13 -9.34
CA GLY A 187 -4.34 -7.12 -8.99
C GLY A 187 -5.78 -7.56 -9.24
N GLU A 188 -6.04 -8.20 -10.37
CA GLU A 188 -7.37 -8.73 -10.68
C GLU A 188 -7.76 -9.90 -9.75
N ALA A 189 -6.81 -10.75 -9.37
CA ALA A 189 -7.03 -11.77 -8.35
C ALA A 189 -7.43 -11.15 -7.00
N GLY A 190 -6.76 -10.05 -6.60
CA GLY A 190 -7.09 -9.29 -5.41
C GLY A 190 -8.51 -8.71 -5.45
N ARG A 191 -8.90 -8.11 -6.56
CA ARG A 191 -10.25 -7.56 -6.73
C ARG A 191 -11.32 -8.63 -6.61
N LYS A 192 -11.16 -9.75 -7.32
CA LYS A 192 -12.08 -10.89 -7.25
C LYS A 192 -12.18 -11.46 -5.85
N MET A 193 -11.04 -11.60 -5.15
CA MET A 193 -11.02 -12.06 -3.76
C MET A 193 -11.86 -11.15 -2.86
N VAL A 194 -11.72 -9.82 -2.98
CA VAL A 194 -12.52 -8.87 -2.20
C VAL A 194 -14.00 -8.98 -2.55
N GLU A 195 -14.36 -9.03 -3.83
CA GLU A 195 -15.74 -9.16 -4.30
C GLU A 195 -16.42 -10.42 -3.76
N GLN A 196 -15.72 -11.55 -3.77
CA GLN A 196 -16.23 -12.83 -3.27
C GLN A 196 -16.42 -12.87 -1.75
N ASN A 197 -15.67 -12.05 -1.02
CA ASN A 197 -15.73 -11.95 0.45
C ASN A 197 -16.53 -10.71 0.93
N THR A 198 -17.17 -9.96 0.02
CA THR A 198 -18.12 -8.91 0.38
C THR A 198 -19.49 -9.50 0.72
N GLY A 199 -20.22 -8.84 1.62
CA GLY A 199 -21.58 -9.27 1.99
C GLY A 199 -21.74 -9.65 3.46
N ALA A 200 -20.65 -9.77 4.23
CA ALA A 200 -20.74 -10.09 5.67
C ALA A 200 -21.66 -9.11 6.42
N THR A 201 -21.59 -7.80 6.11
CA THR A 201 -22.47 -6.79 6.70
C THR A 201 -23.93 -7.03 6.31
N GLN A 202 -24.21 -7.33 5.05
CA GLN A 202 -25.56 -7.63 4.57
C GLN A 202 -26.13 -8.86 5.28
N THR A 203 -25.36 -9.96 5.32
CA THR A 203 -25.75 -11.19 6.02
C THR A 203 -25.98 -10.94 7.52
N THR A 204 -25.12 -10.14 8.17
CA THR A 204 -25.29 -9.77 9.57
C THR A 204 -26.58 -8.96 9.78
N CYS A 205 -26.85 -7.99 8.92
CA CYS A 205 -28.10 -7.22 8.97
C CYS A 205 -29.34 -8.13 8.78
N GLU A 206 -29.31 -9.05 7.83
CA GLU A 206 -30.38 -10.00 7.58
C GLU A 206 -30.64 -10.92 8.77
N LEU A 207 -29.61 -11.28 9.52
CA LEU A 207 -29.73 -12.09 10.74
C LEU A 207 -30.25 -11.29 11.94
N ILE A 208 -29.87 -10.01 12.09
CA ILE A 208 -30.20 -9.19 13.25
C ILE A 208 -31.57 -8.52 13.10
N LEU A 209 -31.94 -8.02 11.91
CA LEU A 209 -33.19 -7.31 11.68
C LEU A 209 -34.44 -8.06 12.16
N PRO A 210 -34.60 -9.38 11.92
CA PRO A 210 -35.72 -10.15 12.44
C PRO A 210 -35.79 -10.16 13.98
N LEU A 211 -34.64 -10.12 14.66
CA LEU A 211 -34.58 -10.13 16.14
C LEU A 211 -34.99 -8.78 16.75
N LEU A 212 -34.86 -7.70 15.99
CA LEU A 212 -35.26 -6.34 16.44
C LEU A 212 -36.75 -6.05 16.21
N THR A 213 -37.40 -6.80 15.33
CA THR A 213 -38.82 -6.61 14.97
C THR A 213 -39.79 -7.47 15.80
N VAL A 214 -39.27 -8.34 16.69
CA VAL A 214 -40.08 -9.12 17.61
C VAL A 214 -40.37 -8.28 18.87
N ARG A 215 -41.45 -7.49 18.83
CA ARG A 215 -42.17 -6.94 20.00
C ARG A 215 -43.64 -7.18 19.82
#